data_379086fa6f2aadc96d91e4016a4da5c6
#
_entry.id   379086fa6f2aadc96d91e4016a4da5c6
#
_cell.length_a   1.000
_cell.length_b   1.000
_cell.length_c   1.000
_cell.angle_alpha   90.00
_cell.angle_beta   90.00
_cell.angle_gamma   90.00
#
_symmetry.space_group_name_H-M   'P 1'
#
loop_
_entity.id
_entity.type
_entity.pdbx_description
1 polymer ?
#
loop_
_entity_poly.entity_id
_entity_poly.type
_entity_poly.pdbx_seq_one_letter_code
_entity_poly.pdbx_strand_id
1 'polypeptide(L)'
;MRTDFGIHMKGGVITERDTDLCTIRIRAPAGIFSTEQLRGVAAIAKKYGTGTVHCTTRQTMEIPHVHHQNLKKIEKELQKNGTPLGSEKDEIVNIISCPGTERCKYANIDTISLAKKIDGKLFGKEMPVKMRIAISGCPNACTSPMLNEIGIIGRIRPVRIPGQCTGCGTCVQYCKENAIVIRQGVSELKPDKCVQCGICIRSCPFDLLKAEHSHFLVLVGGRRGRHPKIARELLTVEEEDSAVRAVEKIVQWVYRRAWSGRLLSDQMDEIQFDKFRQEIAGESKTGRAPDTPV
;
A
#
# COMPACT_ATOMS: atom_id res chain seq x y z
N MET A 1 -18.00 19.00 32.85
CA MET A 1 -16.56 19.14 32.47
C MET A 1 -16.45 19.29 30.96
N ARG A 2 -15.92 20.37 30.47
CA ARG A 2 -15.66 20.50 29.01
C ARG A 2 -14.47 19.60 28.70
N THR A 3 -14.74 18.45 28.12
CA THR A 3 -13.72 17.60 27.52
C THR A 3 -13.02 18.38 26.43
N ASP A 4 -11.71 18.25 26.35
CA ASP A 4 -10.86 18.92 25.37
C ASP A 4 -11.11 18.33 23.96
N PHE A 5 -12.18 18.79 23.32
CA PHE A 5 -12.67 18.33 22.03
C PHE A 5 -11.57 18.26 20.95
N GLY A 6 -10.50 19.06 21.09
CA GLY A 6 -9.42 19.11 20.13
C GLY A 6 -8.65 17.78 19.97
N ILE A 7 -8.37 17.06 21.07
CA ILE A 7 -7.67 15.74 20.98
C ILE A 7 -8.63 14.63 20.59
N HIS A 8 -9.88 14.68 21.08
CA HIS A 8 -10.88 13.69 20.70
C HIS A 8 -11.29 13.73 19.22
N MET A 9 -11.05 14.84 18.55
CA MET A 9 -11.29 14.97 17.10
C MET A 9 -10.11 14.54 16.24
N LYS A 10 -8.92 14.35 16.82
CA LYS A 10 -7.76 13.82 16.09
C LYS A 10 -7.97 12.35 15.75
N GLY A 11 -7.59 11.95 14.56
CA GLY A 11 -7.47 10.54 14.21
C GLY A 11 -6.54 9.80 15.19
N GLY A 12 -6.71 8.49 15.30
CA GLY A 12 -5.92 7.68 16.23
C GLY A 12 -6.44 7.63 17.68
N VAL A 13 -7.48 8.38 18.02
CA VAL A 13 -8.22 8.25 19.30
C VAL A 13 -9.58 7.66 19.03
N ILE A 14 -9.82 6.43 19.47
CA ILE A 14 -11.04 5.67 19.19
C ILE A 14 -11.80 5.48 20.49
N THR A 15 -12.99 6.07 20.62
CA THR A 15 -13.87 5.87 21.77
C THR A 15 -14.31 4.41 21.85
N GLU A 16 -14.20 3.78 23.01
CA GLU A 16 -14.62 2.42 23.27
C GLU A 16 -16.13 2.33 23.61
N ARG A 17 -16.62 1.12 23.87
CA ARG A 17 -18.02 0.93 24.31
C ARG A 17 -18.30 1.63 25.64
N ASP A 18 -17.32 1.57 26.56
CA ASP A 18 -17.29 2.44 27.73
C ASP A 18 -16.76 3.80 27.27
N THR A 19 -17.61 4.81 27.32
CA THR A 19 -17.32 6.15 26.78
C THR A 19 -16.26 6.92 27.58
N ASP A 20 -15.93 6.47 28.79
CA ASP A 20 -14.83 7.04 29.58
C ASP A 20 -13.46 6.52 29.13
N LEU A 21 -13.45 5.48 28.31
CA LEU A 21 -12.26 4.83 27.79
C LEU A 21 -12.10 5.07 26.29
N CYS A 22 -10.86 5.06 25.85
CA CYS A 22 -10.49 5.11 24.44
C CYS A 22 -9.32 4.19 24.14
N THR A 23 -9.23 3.80 22.89
CA THR A 23 -8.08 3.11 22.31
C THR A 23 -7.22 4.12 21.57
N ILE A 24 -5.91 4.11 21.83
CA ILE A 24 -4.93 4.97 21.16
C ILE A 24 -4.25 4.21 20.05
N ARG A 25 -4.42 4.62 18.82
CA ARG A 25 -3.69 4.08 17.66
C ARG A 25 -2.40 4.85 17.44
N ILE A 26 -1.33 4.12 17.13
CA ILE A 26 0.02 4.64 16.96
C ILE A 26 0.37 4.74 15.47
N ARG A 27 1.08 5.78 15.05
CA ARG A 27 1.64 5.88 13.69
C ARG A 27 2.83 4.92 13.55
N ALA A 28 2.86 4.20 12.44
CA ALA A 28 3.91 3.24 12.12
C ALA A 28 4.25 3.30 10.61
N PRO A 29 5.15 4.18 10.16
CA PRO A 29 5.54 4.25 8.76
C PRO A 29 6.04 2.90 8.25
N ALA A 30 5.40 2.37 7.21
CA ALA A 30 5.64 1.03 6.65
C ALA A 30 5.51 -0.13 7.67
N GLY A 31 4.85 0.07 8.81
CA GLY A 31 4.72 -0.94 9.85
C GLY A 31 6.01 -1.24 10.62
N ILE A 32 6.96 -0.33 10.62
CA ILE A 32 8.29 -0.54 11.22
C ILE A 32 8.42 0.24 12.51
N PHE A 33 8.91 -0.44 13.56
CA PHE A 33 9.28 0.13 14.84
C PHE A 33 10.69 -0.29 15.22
N SER A 34 11.44 0.58 15.90
CA SER A 34 12.67 0.18 16.57
C SER A 34 12.37 -0.55 17.88
N THR A 35 13.35 -1.26 18.41
CA THR A 35 13.23 -1.94 19.72
C THR A 35 12.96 -0.95 20.84
N GLU A 36 13.56 0.25 20.77
CA GLU A 36 13.36 1.34 21.72
C GLU A 36 11.94 1.87 21.65
N GLN A 37 11.41 2.08 20.46
CA GLN A 37 10.02 2.48 20.24
C GLN A 37 9.05 1.47 20.82
N LEU A 38 9.29 0.16 20.60
CA LEU A 38 8.47 -0.91 21.17
C LEU A 38 8.49 -0.91 22.70
N ARG A 39 9.68 -0.74 23.32
CA ARG A 39 9.79 -0.62 24.78
C ARG A 39 9.04 0.58 25.32
N GLY A 40 9.14 1.74 24.64
CA GLY A 40 8.39 2.94 25.02
C GLY A 40 6.88 2.77 24.93
N VAL A 41 6.39 2.17 23.84
CA VAL A 41 4.96 1.84 23.68
C VAL A 41 4.48 0.90 24.81
N ALA A 42 5.23 -0.14 25.12
CA ALA A 42 4.92 -1.08 26.21
C ALA A 42 4.85 -0.37 27.57
N ALA A 43 5.81 0.54 27.84
CA ALA A 43 5.83 1.33 29.07
C ALA A 43 4.61 2.26 29.18
N ILE A 44 4.23 2.93 28.09
CA ILE A 44 3.05 3.80 28.03
C ILE A 44 1.77 2.97 28.23
N ALA A 45 1.65 1.80 27.59
CA ALA A 45 0.51 0.91 27.76
C ALA A 45 0.36 0.43 29.21
N LYS A 46 1.48 0.10 29.87
CA LYS A 46 1.48 -0.30 31.30
C LYS A 46 1.09 0.86 32.23
N LYS A 47 1.50 2.09 31.90
CA LYS A 47 1.28 3.27 32.74
C LYS A 47 -0.14 3.82 32.64
N TYR A 48 -0.76 3.79 31.47
CA TYR A 48 -2.01 4.51 31.18
C TYR A 48 -3.18 3.61 30.78
N GLY A 49 -2.92 2.38 30.35
CA GLY A 49 -3.89 1.37 29.98
C GLY A 49 -3.78 0.14 30.90
N THR A 50 -4.15 -1.02 30.36
CA THR A 50 -4.10 -2.31 31.09
C THR A 50 -2.77 -3.05 30.91
N GLY A 51 -1.77 -2.45 30.28
CA GLY A 51 -0.49 -3.07 29.96
C GLY A 51 -0.52 -3.95 28.71
N THR A 52 -1.63 -3.94 27.97
CA THR A 52 -1.76 -4.68 26.71
C THR A 52 -1.55 -3.78 25.49
N VAL A 53 -1.03 -4.35 24.41
CA VAL A 53 -0.89 -3.71 23.12
C VAL A 53 -1.50 -4.62 22.07
N HIS A 54 -2.38 -4.09 21.22
CA HIS A 54 -3.04 -4.81 20.15
C HIS A 54 -2.39 -4.47 18.80
N CYS A 55 -1.94 -5.49 18.04
CA CYS A 55 -1.45 -5.34 16.68
C CYS A 55 -2.61 -5.29 15.69
N THR A 56 -2.65 -4.28 14.84
CA THR A 56 -3.75 -4.09 13.89
C THR A 56 -3.43 -4.67 12.51
N THR A 57 -4.47 -4.91 11.71
CA THR A 57 -4.33 -5.30 10.30
C THR A 57 -3.72 -4.21 9.43
N ARG A 58 -3.51 -3.00 9.96
CA ARG A 58 -2.87 -1.89 9.27
C ARG A 58 -1.39 -1.72 9.63
N GLN A 59 -0.76 -2.78 10.12
CA GLN A 59 0.66 -2.80 10.48
C GLN A 59 1.01 -1.71 11.52
N THR A 60 0.10 -1.43 12.43
CA THR A 60 0.33 -0.52 13.54
C THR A 60 -0.13 -1.15 14.85
N MET A 61 0.02 -0.44 15.95
CA MET A 61 -0.37 -0.89 17.28
C MET A 61 -1.43 0.03 17.87
N GLU A 62 -2.19 -0.54 18.78
CA GLU A 62 -3.19 0.16 19.59
C GLU A 62 -2.94 -0.10 21.06
N ILE A 63 -3.09 0.94 21.88
CA ILE A 63 -3.13 0.86 23.34
C ILE A 63 -4.58 1.02 23.76
N PRO A 64 -5.28 -0.07 24.16
CA PRO A 64 -6.67 -0.02 24.59
C PRO A 64 -6.82 0.41 26.03
N HIS A 65 -8.08 0.70 26.43
CA HIS A 65 -8.53 0.97 27.79
C HIS A 65 -7.82 2.15 28.46
N VAL A 66 -7.62 3.22 27.71
CA VAL A 66 -7.02 4.46 28.20
C VAL A 66 -8.12 5.44 28.60
N HIS A 67 -8.06 5.99 29.82
CA HIS A 67 -8.97 7.05 30.24
C HIS A 67 -8.71 8.35 29.46
N HIS A 68 -9.77 9.00 29.00
CA HIS A 68 -9.73 10.24 28.23
C HIS A 68 -8.93 11.36 28.92
N GLN A 69 -8.97 11.44 30.24
CA GLN A 69 -8.21 12.42 31.05
C GLN A 69 -6.68 12.32 30.86
N ASN A 70 -6.18 11.18 30.39
CA ASN A 70 -4.74 10.93 30.18
C ASN A 70 -4.26 11.27 28.76
N LEU A 71 -5.16 11.58 27.82
CA LEU A 71 -4.83 11.77 26.38
C LEU A 71 -3.68 12.75 26.15
N LYS A 72 -3.70 13.93 26.76
CA LYS A 72 -2.62 14.92 26.60
C LYS A 72 -1.27 14.44 27.09
N LYS A 73 -1.25 13.62 28.16
CA LYS A 73 0.00 13.08 28.71
C LYS A 73 0.55 12.00 27.78
N ILE A 74 -0.32 11.11 27.30
CA ILE A 74 0.03 10.02 26.39
C ILE A 74 0.51 10.59 25.07
N GLU A 75 -0.18 11.57 24.48
CA GLU A 75 0.25 12.23 23.23
C GLU A 75 1.69 12.74 23.34
N LYS A 76 2.02 13.43 24.44
CA LYS A 76 3.38 13.93 24.70
C LYS A 76 4.41 12.81 24.82
N GLU A 77 4.08 11.73 25.54
CA GLU A 77 4.99 10.60 25.72
C GLU A 77 5.19 9.84 24.41
N LEU A 78 4.12 9.61 23.64
CA LEU A 78 4.23 8.99 22.32
C LEU A 78 5.05 9.85 21.34
N GLN A 79 4.86 11.17 21.36
CA GLN A 79 5.68 12.10 20.57
C GLN A 79 7.16 11.99 20.93
N LYS A 80 7.48 11.99 22.23
CA LYS A 80 8.85 11.84 22.73
C LYS A 80 9.45 10.49 22.37
N ASN A 81 8.64 9.43 22.34
CA ASN A 81 9.05 8.09 21.93
C ASN A 81 9.25 7.96 20.40
N GLY A 82 8.92 8.97 19.61
CA GLY A 82 8.95 8.89 18.14
C GLY A 82 7.85 7.99 17.55
N THR A 83 6.78 7.75 18.29
CA THR A 83 5.60 6.97 17.90
C THR A 83 4.32 7.79 18.09
N PRO A 84 4.16 8.91 17.35
CA PRO A 84 3.03 9.82 17.55
C PRO A 84 1.68 9.14 17.30
N LEU A 85 0.60 9.85 17.61
CA LEU A 85 -0.75 9.39 17.33
C LEU A 85 -0.92 8.99 15.87
N GLY A 86 -1.65 7.91 15.68
CA GLY A 86 -2.04 7.40 14.37
C GLY A 86 -3.18 8.20 13.73
N SER A 87 -3.81 7.58 12.76
CA SER A 87 -4.92 8.15 12.00
C SER A 87 -6.05 7.12 11.88
N GLU A 88 -7.31 7.56 11.88
CA GLU A 88 -8.43 6.60 11.88
C GLU A 88 -9.64 7.08 11.06
N LYS A 89 -10.06 8.32 11.20
CA LYS A 89 -11.29 8.88 10.60
C LYS A 89 -11.15 9.08 9.08
N ASP A 90 -11.81 10.08 8.55
CA ASP A 90 -11.70 10.47 7.14
C ASP A 90 -10.38 11.18 6.89
N GLU A 91 -9.33 10.39 6.89
CA GLU A 91 -7.92 10.79 6.79
C GLU A 91 -7.16 9.78 5.93
N ILE A 92 -5.94 10.14 5.54
CA ILE A 92 -4.99 9.18 5.01
C ILE A 92 -4.43 8.39 6.18
N VAL A 93 -4.90 7.14 6.31
CA VAL A 93 -4.51 6.26 7.42
C VAL A 93 -3.17 5.58 7.18
N ASN A 94 -2.68 4.85 8.19
CA ASN A 94 -1.39 4.17 8.13
C ASN A 94 -1.20 3.40 6.82
N ILE A 95 -0.12 3.70 6.10
CA ILE A 95 0.23 3.09 4.82
C ILE A 95 0.87 1.74 5.10
N ILE A 96 0.32 0.70 4.48
CA ILE A 96 0.81 -0.66 4.66
C ILE A 96 1.70 -1.08 3.50
N SER A 97 2.78 -1.80 3.81
CA SER A 97 3.70 -2.35 2.81
C SER A 97 4.11 -3.78 3.15
N CYS A 98 4.42 -4.56 2.14
CA CYS A 98 5.13 -5.83 2.36
C CYS A 98 6.64 -5.55 2.55
N PRO A 99 7.46 -6.57 2.88
CA PRO A 99 8.91 -6.36 3.09
C PRO A 99 9.68 -5.82 1.89
N GLY A 100 9.13 -5.90 0.67
CA GLY A 100 9.82 -5.44 -0.53
C GLY A 100 11.16 -6.11 -0.79
N THR A 101 12.00 -5.45 -1.57
CA THR A 101 13.34 -5.96 -1.91
C THR A 101 14.30 -6.02 -0.74
N GLU A 102 13.96 -5.40 0.40
CA GLU A 102 14.78 -5.50 1.61
C GLU A 102 14.93 -6.95 2.10
N ARG A 103 13.85 -7.76 2.06
CA ARG A 103 13.84 -9.12 2.63
C ARG A 103 13.16 -10.18 1.78
N CYS A 104 12.37 -9.80 0.78
CA CYS A 104 11.57 -10.74 0.00
C CYS A 104 12.22 -11.04 -1.35
N LYS A 105 12.57 -12.31 -1.58
CA LYS A 105 13.16 -12.77 -2.85
C LYS A 105 12.23 -12.63 -4.08
N TYR A 106 10.94 -12.44 -3.87
CA TYR A 106 9.96 -12.28 -4.96
C TYR A 106 9.66 -10.81 -5.29
N ALA A 107 10.11 -9.88 -4.47
CA ALA A 107 9.83 -8.47 -4.68
C ALA A 107 10.59 -7.90 -5.89
N ASN A 108 9.94 -6.99 -6.59
CA ASN A 108 10.45 -6.29 -7.76
C ASN A 108 10.76 -4.82 -7.46
N ILE A 109 10.23 -4.27 -6.34
CA ILE A 109 10.39 -2.88 -5.91
C ILE A 109 10.69 -2.79 -4.42
N ASP A 110 11.31 -1.69 -4.00
CA ASP A 110 11.46 -1.32 -2.59
C ASP A 110 10.16 -0.68 -2.07
N THR A 111 9.36 -1.51 -1.41
CA THR A 111 8.06 -1.07 -0.87
C THR A 111 8.20 -0.25 0.40
N ILE A 112 9.26 -0.45 1.17
CA ILE A 112 9.49 0.24 2.45
C ILE A 112 9.92 1.68 2.19
N SER A 113 10.88 1.89 1.28
CA SER A 113 11.27 3.24 0.83
C SER A 113 10.04 4.00 0.31
N LEU A 114 9.31 3.42 -0.62
CA LEU A 114 8.11 4.02 -1.20
C LEU A 114 7.05 4.36 -0.14
N ALA A 115 6.77 3.43 0.79
CA ALA A 115 5.79 3.66 1.85
C ALA A 115 6.20 4.81 2.78
N LYS A 116 7.47 4.88 3.17
CA LYS A 116 7.99 5.97 4.00
C LYS A 116 7.94 7.33 3.30
N LYS A 117 8.27 7.38 1.99
CA LYS A 117 8.15 8.61 1.18
C LYS A 117 6.70 9.11 1.11
N ILE A 118 5.75 8.22 0.83
CA ILE A 118 4.32 8.56 0.78
C ILE A 118 3.81 8.96 2.17
N ASP A 119 4.18 8.21 3.21
CA ASP A 119 3.78 8.50 4.59
C ASP A 119 4.27 9.89 5.04
N GLY A 120 5.52 10.22 4.77
CA GLY A 120 6.10 11.52 5.12
C GLY A 120 5.39 12.72 4.48
N LYS A 121 4.76 12.52 3.32
CA LYS A 121 4.04 13.57 2.58
C LYS A 121 2.55 13.64 2.88
N LEU A 122 1.91 12.50 3.14
CA LEU A 122 0.45 12.39 3.05
C LEU A 122 -0.22 11.88 4.32
N PHE A 123 0.49 11.20 5.22
CA PHE A 123 -0.11 10.62 6.42
C PHE A 123 -0.91 11.64 7.23
N GLY A 124 -2.10 11.23 7.69
CA GLY A 124 -2.95 12.03 8.58
C GLY A 124 -3.58 13.27 7.95
N LYS A 125 -3.42 13.49 6.63
CA LYS A 125 -4.16 14.56 5.95
C LYS A 125 -5.65 14.27 5.98
N GLU A 126 -6.42 15.27 6.37
CA GLU A 126 -7.89 15.22 6.33
C GLU A 126 -8.37 15.08 4.88
N MET A 127 -9.34 14.22 4.69
CA MET A 127 -9.90 13.88 3.39
C MET A 127 -11.42 13.85 3.48
N PRO A 128 -12.17 14.06 2.38
CA PRO A 128 -13.63 13.91 2.39
C PRO A 128 -14.05 12.44 2.62
N VAL A 129 -13.14 11.49 2.41
CA VAL A 129 -13.34 10.06 2.61
C VAL A 129 -12.09 9.42 3.21
N LYS A 130 -12.24 8.31 3.93
CA LYS A 130 -11.12 7.55 4.46
C LYS A 130 -10.25 7.00 3.31
N MET A 131 -8.95 7.29 3.36
CA MET A 131 -7.99 6.87 2.34
C MET A 131 -7.03 5.82 2.89
N ARG A 132 -7.06 4.62 2.32
CA ARG A 132 -6.13 3.53 2.62
C ARG A 132 -5.19 3.33 1.44
N ILE A 133 -3.90 3.28 1.72
CA ILE A 133 -2.85 3.03 0.73
C ILE A 133 -2.16 1.73 1.10
N ALA A 134 -1.98 0.83 0.11
CA ALA A 134 -1.31 -0.45 0.30
C ALA A 134 -0.32 -0.72 -0.84
N ILE A 135 0.88 -1.19 -0.48
CA ILE A 135 1.99 -1.40 -1.41
C ILE A 135 2.47 -2.84 -1.31
N SER A 136 2.52 -3.53 -2.44
CA SER A 136 3.10 -4.88 -2.56
C SER A 136 4.24 -4.91 -3.56
N GLY A 137 5.34 -5.57 -3.21
CA GLY A 137 6.55 -5.63 -4.03
C GLY A 137 6.42 -6.51 -5.28
N CYS A 138 5.37 -7.31 -5.41
CA CYS A 138 5.12 -8.17 -6.56
C CYS A 138 3.62 -8.53 -6.67
N PRO A 139 3.18 -9.16 -7.77
CA PRO A 139 1.79 -9.58 -7.99
C PRO A 139 1.21 -10.58 -6.97
N ASN A 140 2.01 -11.18 -6.07
CA ASN A 140 1.45 -11.94 -4.93
C ASN A 140 0.57 -11.08 -4.00
N ALA A 141 0.67 -9.75 -4.09
CA ALA A 141 -0.24 -8.80 -3.48
C ALA A 141 -0.50 -9.01 -1.97
N CYS A 142 0.55 -9.35 -1.19
CA CYS A 142 0.46 -9.73 0.22
C CYS A 142 -0.25 -8.71 1.12
N THR A 143 -0.24 -7.41 0.77
CA THR A 143 -0.97 -6.35 1.47
C THR A 143 -2.35 -6.07 0.88
N SER A 144 -2.78 -6.87 -0.09
CA SER A 144 -4.04 -6.72 -0.83
C SER A 144 -4.24 -5.31 -1.41
N PRO A 145 -3.31 -4.79 -2.24
CA PRO A 145 -3.40 -3.42 -2.77
C PRO A 145 -4.70 -3.19 -3.54
N MET A 146 -5.21 -4.21 -4.24
CA MET A 146 -6.45 -4.15 -5.01
C MET A 146 -7.72 -3.93 -4.17
N LEU A 147 -7.64 -4.06 -2.85
CA LEU A 147 -8.76 -3.85 -1.92
C LEU A 147 -8.60 -2.56 -1.10
N ASN A 148 -7.81 -1.62 -1.55
CA ASN A 148 -7.60 -0.33 -0.89
C ASN A 148 -7.94 0.82 -1.86
N GLU A 149 -8.22 2.00 -1.34
CA GLU A 149 -8.55 3.18 -2.14
C GLU A 149 -7.44 3.52 -3.14
N ILE A 150 -6.16 3.32 -2.71
CA ILE A 150 -4.99 3.36 -3.60
C ILE A 150 -4.16 2.10 -3.36
N GLY A 151 -3.80 1.43 -4.43
CA GLY A 151 -2.91 0.27 -4.42
C GLY A 151 -1.68 0.49 -5.28
N ILE A 152 -0.54 -0.08 -4.87
CA ILE A 152 0.67 -0.11 -5.71
C ILE A 152 1.20 -1.55 -5.73
N ILE A 153 1.50 -2.05 -6.92
CA ILE A 153 2.08 -3.38 -7.11
C ILE A 153 3.36 -3.25 -7.94
N GLY A 154 4.46 -3.78 -7.42
CA GLY A 154 5.70 -3.90 -8.17
C GLY A 154 5.60 -4.99 -9.23
N ARG A 155 5.90 -4.66 -10.47
CA ARG A 155 5.93 -5.59 -11.60
C ARG A 155 7.31 -5.56 -12.25
N ILE A 156 7.64 -6.61 -13.00
CA ILE A 156 8.86 -6.70 -13.80
C ILE A 156 8.58 -7.46 -15.08
N ARG A 157 8.86 -6.85 -16.23
CA ARG A 157 8.62 -7.47 -17.53
C ARG A 157 9.76 -8.45 -17.84
N PRO A 158 9.48 -9.76 -18.03
CA PRO A 158 10.50 -10.68 -18.49
C PRO A 158 10.70 -10.55 -19.99
N VAL A 159 11.96 -10.50 -20.41
CA VAL A 159 12.36 -10.58 -21.80
C VAL A 159 13.34 -11.73 -21.99
N ARG A 160 13.24 -12.44 -23.13
CA ARG A 160 14.20 -13.46 -23.48
C ARG A 160 15.36 -12.85 -24.28
N ILE A 161 16.56 -13.05 -23.80
CA ILE A 161 17.77 -12.65 -24.52
C ILE A 161 18.21 -13.78 -25.47
N PRO A 162 18.97 -13.47 -26.53
CA PRO A 162 19.59 -14.48 -27.40
C PRO A 162 20.45 -15.45 -26.60
N GLY A 163 20.44 -16.72 -26.97
CA GLY A 163 21.21 -17.78 -26.32
C GLY A 163 20.58 -19.16 -26.54
N GLN A 164 21.29 -20.20 -26.15
CA GLN A 164 20.84 -21.59 -26.30
C GLN A 164 19.87 -21.97 -25.20
N CYS A 165 18.59 -21.77 -25.43
CA CYS A 165 17.55 -22.35 -24.60
C CYS A 165 17.48 -23.85 -24.88
N THR A 166 17.62 -24.66 -23.83
CA THR A 166 17.56 -26.13 -23.96
C THR A 166 16.15 -26.70 -23.87
N GLY A 167 15.13 -25.83 -23.71
CA GLY A 167 13.74 -26.28 -23.52
C GLY A 167 13.51 -27.04 -22.22
N CYS A 168 14.36 -26.85 -21.20
CA CYS A 168 14.32 -27.63 -19.95
C CYS A 168 13.00 -27.49 -19.15
N GLY A 169 12.13 -26.50 -19.48
CA GLY A 169 10.82 -26.35 -18.88
C GLY A 169 10.78 -25.73 -17.47
N THR A 170 11.92 -25.41 -16.85
CA THR A 170 11.96 -24.84 -15.49
C THR A 170 11.11 -23.56 -15.37
N CYS A 171 11.20 -22.63 -16.32
CA CYS A 171 10.39 -21.42 -16.33
C CYS A 171 8.88 -21.71 -16.48
N VAL A 172 8.51 -22.77 -17.20
CA VAL A 172 7.11 -23.22 -17.32
C VAL A 172 6.61 -23.78 -15.98
N GLN A 173 7.39 -24.62 -15.34
CA GLN A 173 7.05 -25.25 -14.05
C GLN A 173 6.80 -24.20 -12.95
N TYR A 174 7.59 -23.13 -12.91
CA TYR A 174 7.45 -22.06 -11.92
C TYR A 174 6.40 -21.00 -12.26
N CYS A 175 5.89 -20.98 -13.51
CA CYS A 175 4.88 -20.02 -13.93
C CYS A 175 3.48 -20.42 -13.47
N LYS A 176 2.97 -19.77 -12.42
CA LYS A 176 1.63 -20.03 -11.89
C LYS A 176 0.49 -19.60 -12.83
N GLU A 177 0.79 -18.71 -13.77
CA GLU A 177 -0.18 -18.15 -14.71
C GLU A 177 -0.25 -18.94 -16.02
N ASN A 178 0.56 -20.00 -16.18
CA ASN A 178 0.72 -20.74 -17.45
C ASN A 178 1.04 -19.79 -18.64
N ALA A 179 1.77 -18.72 -18.36
CA ALA A 179 2.14 -17.68 -19.33
C ALA A 179 3.41 -18.02 -20.11
N ILE A 180 4.03 -19.19 -19.90
CA ILE A 180 5.22 -19.64 -20.63
C ILE A 180 4.97 -21.05 -21.18
N VAL A 181 5.38 -21.26 -22.42
CA VAL A 181 5.35 -22.57 -23.08
C VAL A 181 6.71 -22.85 -23.72
N ILE A 182 7.02 -24.14 -23.98
CA ILE A 182 8.15 -24.51 -24.82
C ILE A 182 7.63 -24.82 -26.22
N ARG A 183 8.14 -24.09 -27.21
CA ARG A 183 7.89 -24.34 -28.63
C ARG A 183 9.22 -24.45 -29.37
N GLN A 184 9.36 -25.45 -30.20
CA GLN A 184 10.60 -25.71 -30.98
C GLN A 184 11.86 -25.70 -30.10
N GLY A 185 11.76 -26.26 -28.86
CA GLY A 185 12.88 -26.32 -27.93
C GLY A 185 13.22 -25.01 -27.19
N VAL A 186 12.45 -23.94 -27.36
CA VAL A 186 12.69 -22.65 -26.69
C VAL A 186 11.48 -22.18 -25.89
N SER A 187 11.75 -21.38 -24.85
CA SER A 187 10.68 -20.76 -24.04
C SER A 187 10.06 -19.57 -24.80
N GLU A 188 8.74 -19.56 -24.85
CA GLU A 188 7.92 -18.49 -25.43
C GLU A 188 6.98 -17.95 -24.37
N LEU A 189 6.95 -16.62 -24.22
CA LEU A 189 6.07 -15.91 -23.29
C LEU A 189 4.72 -15.62 -23.97
N LYS A 190 3.62 -15.83 -23.25
CA LYS A 190 2.27 -15.38 -23.59
C LYS A 190 1.97 -14.08 -22.81
N PRO A 191 2.08 -12.90 -23.43
CA PRO A 191 1.94 -11.63 -22.75
C PRO A 191 0.57 -11.43 -22.10
N ASP A 192 -0.48 -11.90 -22.75
CA ASP A 192 -1.89 -11.85 -22.30
C ASP A 192 -2.14 -12.53 -20.95
N LYS A 193 -1.33 -13.54 -20.61
CA LYS A 193 -1.41 -14.29 -19.35
C LYS A 193 -0.38 -13.81 -18.32
N CYS A 194 0.60 -13.02 -18.72
CA CYS A 194 1.72 -12.66 -17.88
C CYS A 194 1.39 -11.54 -16.90
N VAL A 195 1.35 -11.84 -15.61
CA VAL A 195 1.17 -10.83 -14.54
C VAL A 195 2.47 -10.09 -14.17
N GLN A 196 3.57 -10.35 -14.89
CA GLN A 196 4.86 -9.67 -14.71
C GLN A 196 5.44 -9.82 -13.29
N CYS A 197 5.37 -11.02 -12.74
CA CYS A 197 5.89 -11.32 -11.39
C CYS A 197 7.40 -11.58 -11.35
N GLY A 198 8.05 -11.85 -12.48
CA GLY A 198 9.49 -12.09 -12.58
C GLY A 198 9.98 -13.44 -12.05
N ILE A 199 9.10 -14.39 -11.69
CA ILE A 199 9.51 -15.69 -11.18
C ILE A 199 10.33 -16.45 -12.23
N CYS A 200 9.92 -16.40 -13.49
CA CYS A 200 10.62 -17.06 -14.60
C CYS A 200 12.07 -16.54 -14.80
N ILE A 201 12.30 -15.26 -14.54
CA ILE A 201 13.64 -14.65 -14.58
C ILE A 201 14.54 -15.33 -13.55
N ARG A 202 14.05 -15.48 -12.32
CA ARG A 202 14.81 -16.03 -11.19
C ARG A 202 14.95 -17.55 -11.26
N SER A 203 14.10 -18.24 -12.03
CA SER A 203 14.09 -19.69 -12.13
C SER A 203 14.85 -20.23 -13.36
N CYS A 204 15.27 -19.38 -14.29
CA CYS A 204 15.98 -19.83 -15.47
C CYS A 204 17.44 -20.21 -15.12
N PRO A 205 17.83 -21.50 -15.19
CA PRO A 205 19.17 -21.93 -14.82
C PRO A 205 20.26 -21.45 -15.78
N PHE A 206 19.85 -21.01 -16.97
CA PHE A 206 20.74 -20.52 -18.03
C PHE A 206 20.76 -18.99 -18.14
N ASP A 207 20.03 -18.31 -17.24
CA ASP A 207 19.94 -16.87 -17.16
C ASP A 207 19.50 -16.18 -18.47
N LEU A 208 18.68 -16.84 -19.27
CA LEU A 208 18.17 -16.38 -20.57
C LEU A 208 16.90 -15.54 -20.50
N LEU A 209 16.26 -15.50 -19.33
CA LEU A 209 15.14 -14.62 -19.06
C LEU A 209 15.65 -13.49 -18.17
N LYS A 210 15.59 -12.28 -18.67
CA LYS A 210 16.07 -11.07 -17.98
C LYS A 210 14.93 -10.13 -17.66
N ALA A 211 15.19 -9.23 -16.74
CA ALA A 211 14.33 -8.10 -16.48
C ALA A 211 14.56 -7.02 -17.54
N GLU A 212 13.52 -6.54 -18.19
CA GLU A 212 13.61 -5.30 -18.98
C GLU A 212 13.81 -4.13 -18.02
N HIS A 213 12.84 -3.93 -17.12
CA HIS A 213 12.89 -2.98 -16.00
C HIS A 213 11.80 -3.35 -14.97
N SER A 214 11.98 -2.90 -13.74
CA SER A 214 10.93 -2.92 -12.72
C SER A 214 10.05 -1.70 -12.86
N HIS A 215 8.76 -1.85 -12.55
CA HIS A 215 7.82 -0.75 -12.65
C HIS A 215 6.71 -0.88 -11.59
N PHE A 216 5.98 0.21 -11.39
CA PHE A 216 4.94 0.36 -10.38
C PHE A 216 3.59 0.45 -11.08
N LEU A 217 2.74 -0.55 -10.86
CA LEU A 217 1.34 -0.48 -11.24
C LEU A 217 0.56 0.25 -10.15
N VAL A 218 -0.08 1.35 -10.48
CA VAL A 218 -0.94 2.13 -9.58
C VAL A 218 -2.39 1.77 -9.82
N LEU A 219 -3.09 1.46 -8.73
CA LEU A 219 -4.49 1.04 -8.69
C LEU A 219 -5.31 2.07 -7.91
N VAL A 220 -6.61 2.21 -8.22
CA VAL A 220 -7.50 3.13 -7.52
C VAL A 220 -8.93 2.60 -7.40
N GLY A 221 -9.63 2.97 -6.32
CA GLY A 221 -11.04 2.70 -6.11
C GLY A 221 -11.36 1.31 -5.55
N GLY A 222 -10.38 0.64 -4.94
CA GLY A 222 -10.61 -0.62 -4.22
C GLY A 222 -11.35 -0.41 -2.90
N ARG A 223 -11.99 -1.45 -2.40
CA ARG A 223 -12.74 -1.45 -1.14
C ARG A 223 -12.69 -2.80 -0.47
N ARG A 224 -12.49 -2.79 0.85
CA ARG A 224 -12.69 -3.94 1.76
C ARG A 224 -14.08 -3.88 2.40
N GLY A 225 -14.44 -4.92 3.14
CA GLY A 225 -15.64 -4.95 3.97
C GLY A 225 -16.77 -5.76 3.38
N ARG A 226 -18.03 -5.43 3.73
CA ARG A 226 -19.22 -6.22 3.38
C ARG A 226 -19.43 -6.39 1.87
N HIS A 227 -19.05 -5.40 1.10
CA HIS A 227 -19.16 -5.41 -0.37
C HIS A 227 -17.80 -5.08 -0.95
N PRO A 228 -16.87 -6.07 -1.02
CA PRO A 228 -15.52 -5.81 -1.52
C PRO A 228 -15.56 -5.43 -2.99
N LYS A 229 -14.64 -4.55 -3.39
CA LYS A 229 -14.48 -4.12 -4.76
C LYS A 229 -13.01 -4.11 -5.15
N ILE A 230 -12.71 -4.64 -6.30
CA ILE A 230 -11.36 -4.64 -6.84
C ILE A 230 -11.05 -3.26 -7.44
N ALA A 231 -9.90 -2.72 -7.06
CA ALA A 231 -9.38 -1.48 -7.62
C ALA A 231 -9.12 -1.61 -9.12
N ARG A 232 -9.30 -0.52 -9.85
CA ARG A 232 -9.03 -0.42 -11.29
C ARG A 232 -7.57 -0.06 -11.52
N GLU A 233 -6.95 -0.66 -12.52
CA GLU A 233 -5.62 -0.27 -12.97
C GLU A 233 -5.66 1.14 -13.56
N LEU A 234 -4.88 2.06 -12.98
CA LEU A 234 -4.87 3.46 -13.38
C LEU A 234 -3.74 3.75 -14.36
N LEU A 235 -2.51 3.50 -13.93
CA LEU A 235 -1.32 3.75 -14.75
C LEU A 235 -0.13 2.91 -14.27
N THR A 236 0.87 2.80 -15.13
CA THR A 236 2.16 2.19 -14.83
C THR A 236 3.25 3.25 -14.95
N VAL A 237 4.15 3.30 -13.97
CA VAL A 237 5.32 4.19 -13.96
C VAL A 237 6.58 3.42 -13.62
N GLU A 238 7.73 3.86 -14.13
CA GLU A 238 9.01 3.16 -13.99
C GLU A 238 9.79 3.63 -12.76
N GLU A 239 9.57 4.88 -12.34
CA GLU A 239 10.33 5.54 -11.28
C GLU A 239 9.53 5.60 -9.97
N GLU A 240 10.19 5.36 -8.83
CA GLU A 240 9.59 5.46 -7.50
C GLU A 240 9.00 6.85 -7.25
N ASP A 241 9.72 7.91 -7.60
CA ASP A 241 9.24 9.27 -7.40
C ASP A 241 8.04 9.60 -8.32
N SER A 242 7.93 8.95 -9.47
CA SER A 242 6.73 9.05 -10.32
C SER A 242 5.54 8.35 -9.69
N ALA A 243 5.76 7.21 -9.00
CA ALA A 243 4.71 6.55 -8.23
C ALA A 243 4.24 7.43 -7.06
N VAL A 244 5.16 8.07 -6.33
CA VAL A 244 4.81 9.04 -5.27
C VAL A 244 3.98 10.18 -5.84
N ARG A 245 4.43 10.81 -6.95
CA ARG A 245 3.67 11.89 -7.61
C ARG A 245 2.28 11.47 -8.07
N ALA A 246 2.15 10.25 -8.58
CA ALA A 246 0.84 9.71 -8.98
C ALA A 246 -0.11 9.62 -7.76
N VAL A 247 0.37 9.10 -6.63
CA VAL A 247 -0.40 9.04 -5.40
C VAL A 247 -0.79 10.45 -4.91
N GLU A 248 0.14 11.41 -4.93
CA GLU A 248 -0.15 12.80 -4.55
C GLU A 248 -1.24 13.42 -5.43
N LYS A 249 -1.18 13.21 -6.75
CA LYS A 249 -2.21 13.69 -7.69
C LYS A 249 -3.58 13.04 -7.44
N ILE A 250 -3.62 11.71 -7.19
CA ILE A 250 -4.86 11.00 -6.85
C ILE A 250 -5.46 11.58 -5.57
N VAL A 251 -4.65 11.77 -4.52
CA VAL A 251 -5.08 12.35 -3.24
C VAL A 251 -5.64 13.76 -3.44
N GLN A 252 -4.95 14.61 -4.22
CA GLN A 252 -5.42 15.96 -4.53
C GLN A 252 -6.74 15.95 -5.31
N TRP A 253 -6.87 15.04 -6.27
CA TRP A 253 -8.09 14.88 -7.05
C TRP A 253 -9.26 14.46 -6.15
N VAL A 254 -9.06 13.47 -5.29
CA VAL A 254 -10.06 12.99 -4.32
C VAL A 254 -10.43 14.12 -3.35
N TYR A 255 -9.46 14.84 -2.81
CA TYR A 255 -9.70 15.96 -1.90
C TYR A 255 -10.61 17.03 -2.50
N ARG A 256 -10.43 17.33 -3.79
CA ARG A 256 -11.18 18.39 -4.49
C ARG A 256 -12.56 17.96 -4.98
N ARG A 257 -12.78 16.66 -5.23
CA ARG A 257 -13.95 16.18 -5.99
C ARG A 257 -14.77 15.12 -5.29
N ALA A 258 -14.25 14.43 -4.29
CA ALA A 258 -15.01 13.41 -3.59
C ALA A 258 -16.00 14.02 -2.61
N TRP A 259 -17.17 13.41 -2.52
CA TRP A 259 -18.22 13.77 -1.57
C TRP A 259 -18.04 13.02 -0.27
N SER A 260 -18.11 13.73 0.87
CA SER A 260 -18.12 13.10 2.18
C SER A 260 -19.35 12.22 2.38
N GLY A 261 -19.20 11.19 3.22
CA GLY A 261 -20.28 10.25 3.52
C GLY A 261 -20.54 9.19 2.45
N ARG A 262 -19.85 9.24 1.30
CA ARG A 262 -19.94 8.22 0.22
C ARG A 262 -18.60 7.52 0.05
N LEU A 263 -18.63 6.21 -0.19
CA LEU A 263 -17.41 5.43 -0.43
C LEU A 263 -16.73 5.86 -1.74
N LEU A 264 -15.41 6.03 -1.72
CA LEU A 264 -14.65 6.42 -2.92
C LEU A 264 -14.88 5.45 -4.07
N SER A 265 -14.92 4.14 -3.79
CA SER A 265 -15.14 3.10 -4.80
C SER A 265 -16.43 3.28 -5.61
N ASP A 266 -17.51 3.77 -4.98
CA ASP A 266 -18.78 3.98 -5.63
C ASP A 266 -18.75 5.28 -6.46
N GLN A 267 -18.09 6.31 -5.93
CA GLN A 267 -17.89 7.56 -6.67
C GLN A 267 -16.99 7.36 -7.90
N MET A 268 -16.01 6.45 -7.83
CA MET A 268 -15.15 6.11 -8.98
C MET A 268 -15.88 5.40 -10.12
N ASP A 269 -17.07 4.83 -9.89
CA ASP A 269 -17.89 4.26 -10.97
C ASP A 269 -18.65 5.32 -11.76
N GLU A 270 -18.94 6.46 -11.12
CA GLU A 270 -19.71 7.55 -11.71
C GLU A 270 -18.86 8.48 -12.59
N ILE A 271 -17.53 8.38 -12.52
CA ILE A 271 -16.63 9.25 -13.27
C ILE A 271 -16.26 8.67 -14.65
N GLN A 272 -15.90 9.55 -15.56
CA GLN A 272 -15.24 9.18 -16.82
C GLN A 272 -13.79 8.75 -16.52
N PHE A 273 -13.57 7.46 -16.28
CA PHE A 273 -12.31 6.95 -15.77
C PHE A 273 -11.11 7.23 -16.69
N ASP A 274 -11.29 7.19 -18.00
CA ASP A 274 -10.20 7.49 -18.94
C ASP A 274 -9.80 8.95 -18.88
N LYS A 275 -10.75 9.87 -18.69
CA LYS A 275 -10.43 11.28 -18.45
C LYS A 275 -9.69 11.48 -17.13
N PHE A 276 -10.13 10.80 -16.07
CA PHE A 276 -9.41 10.79 -14.80
C PHE A 276 -7.99 10.24 -14.95
N ARG A 277 -7.83 9.12 -15.69
CA ARG A 277 -6.51 8.55 -15.98
C ARG A 277 -5.61 9.56 -16.68
N GLN A 278 -6.09 10.24 -17.71
CA GLN A 278 -5.34 11.27 -18.44
C GLN A 278 -4.95 12.43 -17.52
N GLU A 279 -5.86 12.89 -16.66
CA GLU A 279 -5.61 13.97 -15.70
C GLU A 279 -4.51 13.60 -14.69
N ILE A 280 -4.52 12.35 -14.17
CA ILE A 280 -3.48 11.87 -13.24
C ILE A 280 -2.14 11.66 -13.95
N ALA A 281 -2.16 11.05 -15.14
CA ALA A 281 -0.95 10.84 -15.92
C ALA A 281 -0.26 12.18 -16.27
N GLY A 282 -1.05 13.25 -16.46
CA GLY A 282 -0.55 14.55 -16.90
C GLY A 282 0.03 14.46 -18.33
N GLU A 283 0.58 15.56 -18.83
CA GLU A 283 1.33 15.59 -20.10
C GLU A 283 2.73 14.95 -20.00
N SER A 284 2.86 13.87 -19.21
CA SER A 284 4.12 13.15 -19.08
C SER A 284 4.35 12.31 -20.32
N LYS A 285 5.38 12.64 -21.09
CA LYS A 285 5.80 11.97 -22.34
C LYS A 285 6.18 10.48 -22.19
N THR A 286 5.97 9.86 -21.01
CA THR A 286 6.39 8.48 -20.71
C THR A 286 5.32 7.60 -20.05
N GLY A 287 4.09 8.06 -19.93
CA GLY A 287 3.00 7.23 -19.41
C GLY A 287 2.44 6.31 -20.50
N ARG A 288 2.99 5.09 -20.69
CA ARG A 288 2.28 4.05 -21.46
C ARG A 288 0.98 3.71 -20.72
N ALA A 289 -0.13 3.68 -21.46
CA ALA A 289 -1.35 3.02 -21.01
C ALA A 289 -1.02 1.58 -20.64
N PRO A 290 -1.71 0.96 -19.65
CA PRO A 290 -1.55 -0.46 -19.40
C PRO A 290 -1.78 -1.18 -20.74
N ASP A 291 -0.85 -2.09 -21.09
CA ASP A 291 -0.95 -2.89 -22.31
C ASP A 291 -2.34 -3.54 -22.34
N THR A 292 -3.22 -3.04 -23.17
CA THR A 292 -4.49 -3.69 -23.49
C THR A 292 -4.12 -5.02 -24.15
N PRO A 293 -4.66 -6.16 -23.71
CA PRO A 293 -4.46 -7.40 -24.45
C PRO A 293 -5.08 -7.24 -25.83
N VAL A 294 -4.27 -7.39 -26.88
CA VAL A 294 -4.68 -7.57 -28.27
C VAL A 294 -5.00 -9.04 -28.49
#